data_741de1d32410c4b9a51d66d82bab80b4
#
_entry.id   741de1d32410c4b9a51d66d82bab80b4
#
_cell.length_a   1.000
_cell.length_b   1.000
_cell.length_c   1.000
_cell.angle_alpha   90.00
_cell.angle_beta   90.00
_cell.angle_gamma   90.00
#
_symmetry.space_group_name_H-M   'P 1'
#
loop_
_entity.id
_entity.type
_entity.pdbx_description
1 polymer ?
#
loop_
_entity_poly.entity_id
_entity_poly.type
_entity_poly.pdbx_seq_one_letter_code
_entity_poly.pdbx_strand_id
1 'polypeptide(L)'
;MRDEFKKDCPQYLRDYLTYVRVIRNHTVLTEEQYYIDLRTFLRWLKIRNGDVSADTPFEDITIADVPLSYIENFSLMSAYEYMSFLMDERGNSNASRSRKTSSLRQFYEYLSTKAMVISKNPVERLEHPKPQQKLPKYLELEQSEKLLSSIESKNQQRDYCIITLLLNCGLRLSELVGLNIGDYSENARTLRVFGKGQKERILYLNDACIAAINDYLKVRPKSPVEPNALFISSHANNLTRLSNRRVQRIVEDQLKRAGLSNMGISTHKLRHTAATLLYEYGHVDLMVLKEVLGHVNIGTTQIYTHLSDRDRRRAAESSPLKDIRNSSATYVRHGENDADVDADDNP
;
A
#
# COMPACT_ATOMS: atom_id res chain seq x y z
N MET A 1 -0.10 23.46 5.04
CA MET A 1 1.38 23.58 5.08
C MET A 1 1.82 24.18 6.39
N ARG A 2 2.85 23.64 7.04
CA ARG A 2 3.42 24.19 8.29
C ARG A 2 4.01 25.57 8.06
N ASP A 3 3.98 26.41 9.08
CA ASP A 3 4.48 27.80 8.93
C ASP A 3 5.99 27.88 8.63
N GLU A 4 6.77 26.91 9.11
CA GLU A 4 8.19 26.75 8.78
C GLU A 4 8.39 26.56 7.26
N PHE A 5 7.56 25.74 6.62
CA PHE A 5 7.64 25.46 5.19
C PHE A 5 7.23 26.68 4.33
N LYS A 6 6.32 27.51 4.83
CA LYS A 6 5.91 28.73 4.14
C LYS A 6 7.02 29.75 4.04
N LYS A 7 7.87 29.84 5.08
CA LYS A 7 9.00 30.79 5.12
C LYS A 7 10.12 30.40 4.14
N ASP A 8 10.38 29.09 4.02
CA ASP A 8 11.40 28.53 3.12
C ASP A 8 10.78 28.00 1.82
N CYS A 9 9.92 28.80 1.16
CA CYS A 9 9.21 28.37 -0.03
C CYS A 9 9.16 29.48 -1.07
N PRO A 10 9.80 29.34 -2.25
CA PRO A 10 9.70 30.34 -3.31
C PRO A 10 8.26 30.43 -3.83
N GLN A 11 7.88 31.59 -4.40
CA GLN A 11 6.49 31.89 -4.76
C GLN A 11 5.89 30.84 -5.72
N TYR A 12 6.60 30.49 -6.79
CA TYR A 12 6.11 29.51 -7.78
C TYR A 12 5.84 28.13 -7.20
N LEU A 13 6.61 27.72 -6.16
CA LEU A 13 6.36 26.46 -5.44
C LEU A 13 5.16 26.60 -4.51
N ARG A 14 4.98 27.74 -3.86
CA ARG A 14 3.82 28.04 -3.00
C ARG A 14 2.53 28.02 -3.80
N ASP A 15 2.53 28.58 -5.00
CA ASP A 15 1.39 28.58 -5.92
C ASP A 15 1.01 27.15 -6.35
N TYR A 16 2.02 26.34 -6.67
CA TYR A 16 1.82 24.92 -6.96
C TYR A 16 1.20 24.16 -5.78
N LEU A 17 1.73 24.34 -4.57
CA LEU A 17 1.20 23.66 -3.38
C LEU A 17 -0.23 24.10 -3.06
N THR A 18 -0.54 25.38 -3.28
CA THR A 18 -1.90 25.91 -3.18
C THR A 18 -2.82 25.24 -4.20
N TYR A 19 -2.40 25.12 -5.47
CA TYR A 19 -3.14 24.40 -6.50
C TYR A 19 -3.39 22.94 -6.10
N VAL A 20 -2.37 22.23 -5.63
CA VAL A 20 -2.48 20.83 -5.17
C VAL A 20 -3.50 20.71 -4.04
N ARG A 21 -3.48 21.65 -3.09
CA ARG A 21 -4.37 21.63 -1.94
C ARG A 21 -5.80 22.00 -2.29
N VAL A 22 -6.00 23.10 -2.99
CA VAL A 22 -7.31 23.71 -3.20
C VAL A 22 -8.01 23.14 -4.43
N ILE A 23 -7.30 23.04 -5.56
CA ILE A 23 -7.92 22.61 -6.83
C ILE A 23 -7.91 21.10 -6.98
N ARG A 24 -6.79 20.43 -6.62
CA ARG A 24 -6.70 18.96 -6.69
C ARG A 24 -7.29 18.28 -5.45
N ASN A 25 -7.73 19.05 -4.46
CA ASN A 25 -8.34 18.59 -3.21
C ASN A 25 -7.50 17.51 -2.49
N HIS A 26 -6.19 17.67 -2.48
CA HIS A 26 -5.31 16.79 -1.76
C HIS A 26 -5.25 17.13 -0.26
N THR A 27 -4.86 16.15 0.57
CA THR A 27 -4.71 16.35 2.02
C THR A 27 -3.49 17.20 2.36
N VAL A 28 -3.47 17.78 3.57
CA VAL A 28 -2.28 18.50 4.10
C VAL A 28 -1.04 17.63 4.05
N LEU A 29 -1.15 16.35 4.40
CA LEU A 29 -0.02 15.41 4.35
C LEU A 29 0.53 15.21 2.93
N THR A 30 -0.34 15.21 1.93
CA THR A 30 0.07 15.11 0.53
C THR A 30 0.77 16.39 0.09
N GLU A 31 0.25 17.56 0.45
CA GLU A 31 0.88 18.85 0.21
C GLU A 31 2.29 18.92 0.85
N GLU A 32 2.42 18.53 2.13
CA GLU A 32 3.70 18.47 2.83
C GLU A 32 4.69 17.49 2.15
N GLN A 33 4.19 16.36 1.64
CA GLN A 33 5.03 15.40 0.93
C GLN A 33 5.56 15.97 -0.39
N TYR A 34 4.75 16.69 -1.16
CA TYR A 34 5.20 17.39 -2.36
C TYR A 34 6.25 18.46 -2.01
N TYR A 35 6.00 19.23 -0.95
CA TYR A 35 6.98 20.23 -0.49
C TYR A 35 8.33 19.57 -0.15
N ILE A 36 8.35 18.49 0.63
CA ILE A 36 9.58 17.79 1.04
C ILE A 36 10.34 17.27 -0.20
N ASP A 37 9.62 16.71 -1.17
CA ASP A 37 10.24 16.19 -2.39
C ASP A 37 10.83 17.30 -3.25
N LEU A 38 10.08 18.38 -3.45
CA LEU A 38 10.51 19.51 -4.25
C LEU A 38 11.57 20.36 -3.55
N ARG A 39 11.53 20.47 -2.20
CA ARG A 39 12.62 21.07 -1.43
C ARG A 39 13.94 20.34 -1.66
N THR A 40 13.92 19.00 -1.68
CA THR A 40 15.11 18.20 -2.01
C THR A 40 15.65 18.53 -3.40
N PHE A 41 14.76 18.71 -4.37
CA PHE A 41 15.10 19.06 -5.75
C PHE A 41 15.70 20.50 -5.82
N LEU A 42 15.07 21.47 -5.20
CA LEU A 42 15.54 22.86 -5.22
C LEU A 42 16.89 23.04 -4.49
N ARG A 43 17.11 22.31 -3.39
CA ARG A 43 18.41 22.27 -2.71
C ARG A 43 19.50 21.73 -3.62
N TRP A 44 19.22 20.65 -4.34
CA TRP A 44 20.13 20.09 -5.31
C TRP A 44 20.41 21.08 -6.46
N LEU A 45 19.41 21.80 -6.95
CA LEU A 45 19.60 22.84 -7.97
C LEU A 45 20.56 23.94 -7.50
N LYS A 46 20.47 24.38 -6.24
CA LYS A 46 21.43 25.36 -5.68
C LYS A 46 22.86 24.81 -5.63
N ILE A 47 23.04 23.57 -5.20
CA ILE A 47 24.37 22.92 -5.21
C ILE A 47 24.91 22.88 -6.64
N ARG A 48 24.11 22.41 -7.58
CA ARG A 48 24.47 22.28 -8.98
C ARG A 48 24.89 23.60 -9.62
N ASN A 49 24.27 24.70 -9.23
CA ASN A 49 24.58 26.03 -9.75
C ASN A 49 25.66 26.78 -8.96
N GLY A 50 26.24 26.15 -7.92
CA GLY A 50 27.33 26.74 -7.14
C GLY A 50 26.90 27.81 -6.12
N ASP A 51 25.60 27.89 -5.79
CA ASP A 51 25.07 28.91 -4.85
C ASP A 51 25.24 28.50 -3.37
N VAL A 52 25.86 27.38 -3.10
CA VAL A 52 25.99 26.83 -1.75
C VAL A 52 27.44 26.55 -1.45
N SER A 53 27.93 26.98 -0.29
CA SER A 53 29.27 26.62 0.19
C SER A 53 29.38 25.11 0.40
N ALA A 54 30.55 24.54 0.08
CA ALA A 54 30.84 23.12 0.23
C ALA A 54 30.64 22.61 1.67
N ASP A 55 30.78 23.48 2.66
CA ASP A 55 30.64 23.14 4.07
C ASP A 55 29.18 23.22 4.60
N THR A 56 28.22 23.65 3.75
CA THR A 56 26.82 23.79 4.17
C THR A 56 26.14 22.43 4.21
N PRO A 57 25.63 21.99 5.37
CA PRO A 57 24.87 20.74 5.44
C PRO A 57 23.65 20.81 4.52
N PHE A 58 23.37 19.72 3.78
CA PHE A 58 22.26 19.67 2.83
C PHE A 58 20.90 20.06 3.45
N GLU A 59 20.68 19.70 4.71
CA GLU A 59 19.41 19.97 5.40
C GLU A 59 19.25 21.44 5.79
N ASP A 60 20.32 22.22 5.81
CA ASP A 60 20.34 23.65 6.18
C ASP A 60 20.25 24.59 4.97
N ILE A 61 20.30 24.03 3.74
CA ILE A 61 20.17 24.82 2.51
C ILE A 61 18.74 25.37 2.42
N THR A 62 18.60 26.70 2.48
CA THR A 62 17.32 27.39 2.21
C THR A 62 16.99 27.36 0.71
N ILE A 63 15.70 27.30 0.38
CA ILE A 63 15.21 27.30 -0.99
C ILE A 63 14.38 28.54 -1.36
N ALA A 64 14.17 29.45 -0.40
CA ALA A 64 13.30 30.62 -0.57
C ALA A 64 13.76 31.56 -1.72
N ASP A 65 15.04 31.59 -1.97
CA ASP A 65 15.75 32.47 -2.92
C ASP A 65 16.06 31.78 -4.28
N VAL A 66 15.60 30.52 -4.49
CA VAL A 66 15.83 29.83 -5.76
C VAL A 66 15.07 30.54 -6.89
N PRO A 67 15.76 31.09 -7.90
CA PRO A 67 15.12 31.85 -8.96
C PRO A 67 14.39 30.91 -9.93
N LEU A 68 13.31 31.43 -10.54
CA LEU A 68 12.54 30.67 -11.55
C LEU A 68 13.42 30.26 -12.74
N SER A 69 14.45 31.04 -13.07
CA SER A 69 15.39 30.74 -14.17
C SER A 69 16.09 29.38 -14.03
N TYR A 70 16.29 28.87 -12.80
CA TYR A 70 16.85 27.53 -12.60
C TYR A 70 15.86 26.44 -13.01
N ILE A 71 14.57 26.71 -12.86
CA ILE A 71 13.51 25.83 -13.28
C ILE A 71 13.35 25.85 -14.81
N GLU A 72 13.42 27.03 -15.42
CA GLU A 72 13.32 27.22 -16.89
C GLU A 72 14.49 26.58 -17.64
N ASN A 73 15.71 26.72 -17.10
CA ASN A 73 16.93 26.18 -17.71
C ASN A 73 17.19 24.69 -17.37
N PHE A 74 16.28 24.07 -16.64
CA PHE A 74 16.37 22.64 -16.33
C PHE A 74 16.13 21.78 -17.57
N SER A 75 16.88 20.70 -17.72
CA SER A 75 16.80 19.80 -18.87
C SER A 75 16.54 18.36 -18.46
N LEU A 76 16.20 17.51 -19.41
CA LEU A 76 16.08 16.07 -19.18
C LEU A 76 17.40 15.46 -18.68
N MET A 77 18.54 15.92 -19.22
CA MET A 77 19.85 15.48 -18.76
C MET A 77 20.10 15.87 -17.30
N SER A 78 19.76 17.10 -16.92
CA SER A 78 19.80 17.53 -15.52
C SER A 78 18.88 16.70 -14.60
N ALA A 79 17.76 16.20 -15.13
CA ALA A 79 16.90 15.31 -14.39
C ALA A 79 17.57 13.95 -14.13
N TYR A 80 18.33 13.43 -15.07
CA TYR A 80 19.12 12.20 -14.85
C TYR A 80 20.25 12.42 -13.84
N GLU A 81 20.95 13.55 -13.88
CA GLU A 81 21.94 13.95 -12.86
C GLU A 81 21.30 14.01 -11.47
N TYR A 82 20.10 14.58 -11.35
CA TYR A 82 19.34 14.59 -10.09
C TYR A 82 18.97 13.20 -9.62
N MET A 83 18.58 12.28 -10.52
CA MET A 83 18.29 10.89 -10.17
C MET A 83 19.53 10.14 -9.69
N SER A 84 20.71 10.41 -10.30
CA SER A 84 22.01 9.88 -9.84
C SER A 84 22.35 10.40 -8.44
N PHE A 85 22.25 11.72 -8.20
CA PHE A 85 22.43 12.31 -6.89
C PHE A 85 21.54 11.66 -5.82
N LEU A 86 20.26 11.45 -6.12
CA LEU A 86 19.34 10.76 -5.21
C LEU A 86 19.75 9.31 -4.90
N MET A 87 20.35 8.64 -5.86
CA MET A 87 20.80 7.26 -5.70
C MET A 87 22.12 7.19 -4.94
N ASP A 88 23.13 7.90 -5.42
CA ASP A 88 24.52 7.72 -5.04
C ASP A 88 24.89 8.49 -3.77
N GLU A 89 24.38 9.73 -3.64
CA GLU A 89 24.73 10.59 -2.50
C GLU A 89 23.65 10.54 -1.40
N ARG A 90 22.35 10.39 -1.77
CA ARG A 90 21.26 10.35 -0.80
C ARG A 90 20.79 8.95 -0.43
N GLY A 91 21.31 7.91 -1.06
CA GLY A 91 20.96 6.50 -0.78
C GLY A 91 19.47 6.18 -0.96
N ASN A 92 18.76 6.92 -1.83
CA ASN A 92 17.32 6.77 -2.00
C ASN A 92 16.97 5.47 -2.71
N SER A 93 16.04 4.69 -2.14
CA SER A 93 15.49 3.49 -2.79
C SER A 93 14.78 3.82 -4.10
N ASN A 94 14.61 2.81 -4.98
CA ASN A 94 13.83 2.96 -6.23
C ASN A 94 12.43 3.51 -5.98
N ALA A 95 11.75 3.06 -4.91
CA ALA A 95 10.41 3.56 -4.55
C ALA A 95 10.45 5.05 -4.17
N SER A 96 11.45 5.48 -3.39
CA SER A 96 11.62 6.89 -3.02
C SER A 96 11.95 7.75 -4.23
N ARG A 97 12.83 7.29 -5.12
CA ARG A 97 13.16 7.99 -6.38
C ARG A 97 11.94 8.08 -7.30
N SER A 98 11.18 6.99 -7.46
CA SER A 98 9.96 6.97 -8.28
C SER A 98 8.91 7.97 -7.75
N ARG A 99 8.73 8.08 -6.43
CA ARG A 99 7.85 9.08 -5.82
C ARG A 99 8.31 10.51 -6.09
N LYS A 100 9.63 10.78 -5.93
CA LYS A 100 10.23 12.09 -6.23
C LYS A 100 10.12 12.43 -7.73
N THR A 101 10.27 11.45 -8.62
CA THR A 101 10.00 11.62 -10.06
C THR A 101 8.56 12.04 -10.31
N SER A 102 7.59 11.40 -9.63
CA SER A 102 6.17 11.79 -9.74
C SER A 102 5.94 13.23 -9.29
N SER A 103 6.54 13.63 -8.14
CA SER A 103 6.43 14.99 -7.62
C SER A 103 7.02 16.02 -8.59
N LEU A 104 8.18 15.71 -9.17
CA LEU A 104 8.87 16.57 -10.13
C LEU A 104 8.06 16.73 -11.43
N ARG A 105 7.55 15.62 -11.99
CA ARG A 105 6.74 15.65 -13.21
C ARG A 105 5.45 16.45 -13.02
N GLN A 106 4.74 16.28 -11.91
CA GLN A 106 3.51 17.02 -11.63
C GLN A 106 3.77 18.51 -11.40
N PHE A 107 4.89 18.84 -10.78
CA PHE A 107 5.30 20.24 -10.61
C PHE A 107 5.57 20.91 -11.97
N TYR A 108 6.38 20.31 -12.82
CA TYR A 108 6.67 20.84 -14.16
C TYR A 108 5.44 20.88 -15.07
N GLU A 109 4.57 19.88 -14.97
CA GLU A 109 3.27 19.87 -15.66
C GLU A 109 2.41 21.07 -15.24
N TYR A 110 2.34 21.38 -13.94
CA TYR A 110 1.64 22.56 -13.45
C TYR A 110 2.25 23.86 -14.01
N LEU A 111 3.57 24.01 -13.92
CA LEU A 111 4.25 25.22 -14.37
C LEU A 111 4.08 25.48 -15.87
N SER A 112 4.08 24.43 -16.69
CA SER A 112 3.97 24.55 -18.15
C SER A 112 2.54 24.65 -18.66
N THR A 113 1.55 23.98 -18.00
CA THR A 113 0.19 23.87 -18.56
C THR A 113 -0.86 24.66 -17.79
N LYS A 114 -0.66 24.93 -16.49
CA LYS A 114 -1.63 25.62 -15.63
C LYS A 114 -1.19 27.03 -15.32
N ALA A 115 0.01 27.17 -14.78
CA ALA A 115 0.57 28.48 -14.45
C ALA A 115 1.15 29.20 -15.69
N MET A 116 1.54 28.45 -16.72
CA MET A 116 2.13 28.95 -17.97
C MET A 116 3.35 29.88 -17.74
N VAL A 117 4.11 29.59 -16.67
CA VAL A 117 5.30 30.36 -16.32
C VAL A 117 6.58 29.84 -16.99
N ILE A 118 6.53 28.65 -17.55
CA ILE A 118 7.56 28.06 -18.39
C ILE A 118 6.97 27.59 -19.72
N SER A 119 7.73 27.70 -20.80
CA SER A 119 7.26 27.39 -22.16
C SER A 119 7.23 25.91 -22.51
N LYS A 120 8.07 25.10 -21.86
CA LYS A 120 8.22 23.65 -22.12
C LYS A 120 8.36 22.87 -20.83
N ASN A 121 7.85 21.64 -20.84
CA ASN A 121 8.06 20.69 -19.74
C ASN A 121 9.32 19.85 -20.01
N PRO A 122 10.46 20.11 -19.36
CA PRO A 122 11.72 19.40 -19.63
C PRO A 122 11.72 17.96 -19.14
N VAL A 123 10.79 17.59 -18.24
CA VAL A 123 10.70 16.25 -17.62
C VAL A 123 9.52 15.43 -18.14
N GLU A 124 8.88 15.85 -19.23
CA GLU A 124 7.76 15.11 -19.81
C GLU A 124 8.14 13.65 -20.13
N ARG A 125 9.36 13.44 -20.65
CA ARG A 125 9.90 12.13 -21.00
C ARG A 125 10.71 11.45 -19.90
N LEU A 126 10.75 12.03 -18.70
CA LEU A 126 11.46 11.43 -17.58
C LEU A 126 10.75 10.15 -17.12
N GLU A 127 11.41 9.01 -17.27
CA GLU A 127 10.88 7.72 -16.86
C GLU A 127 10.99 7.51 -15.35
N HIS A 128 10.09 6.70 -14.83
CA HIS A 128 10.17 6.27 -13.44
C HIS A 128 11.23 5.17 -13.28
N PRO A 129 12.07 5.22 -12.23
CA PRO A 129 12.92 4.10 -11.89
C PRO A 129 12.08 2.83 -11.76
N LYS A 130 12.50 1.76 -12.44
CA LYS A 130 11.78 0.49 -12.41
C LYS A 130 11.72 -0.03 -10.97
N PRO A 131 10.53 -0.31 -10.44
CA PRO A 131 10.41 -0.87 -9.10
C PRO A 131 11.07 -2.26 -9.07
N GLN A 132 11.85 -2.54 -8.03
CA GLN A 132 12.22 -3.91 -7.75
C GLN A 132 10.95 -4.66 -7.34
N GLN A 133 10.57 -5.65 -8.13
CA GLN A 133 9.48 -6.57 -7.77
C GLN A 133 9.96 -7.41 -6.57
N LYS A 134 9.52 -7.03 -5.39
CA LYS A 134 9.67 -7.87 -4.19
C LYS A 134 8.37 -8.63 -4.02
N LEU A 135 8.46 -9.94 -3.81
CA LEU A 135 7.29 -10.72 -3.44
C LEU A 135 6.60 -10.10 -2.22
N PRO A 136 5.28 -9.99 -2.22
CA PRO A 136 4.54 -9.47 -1.09
C PRO A 136 4.84 -10.30 0.15
N LYS A 137 5.22 -9.65 1.26
CA LYS A 137 5.37 -10.32 2.55
C LYS A 137 4.03 -10.30 3.28
N TYR A 138 3.54 -11.44 3.67
CA TYR A 138 2.33 -11.63 4.46
C TYR A 138 2.56 -12.71 5.52
N LEU A 139 1.63 -12.89 6.43
CA LEU A 139 1.64 -13.98 7.39
C LEU A 139 0.85 -15.16 6.84
N GLU A 140 1.41 -16.35 6.94
CA GLU A 140 0.68 -17.59 6.71
C GLU A 140 -0.42 -17.78 7.78
N LEU A 141 -1.36 -18.70 7.52
CA LEU A 141 -2.47 -18.95 8.44
C LEU A 141 -1.99 -19.24 9.87
N GLU A 142 -1.08 -20.20 10.03
CA GLU A 142 -0.51 -20.58 11.33
C GLU A 142 0.19 -19.40 12.05
N GLN A 143 0.86 -18.55 11.29
CA GLN A 143 1.52 -17.36 11.84
C GLN A 143 0.49 -16.31 12.29
N SER A 144 -0.62 -16.19 11.57
CA SER A 144 -1.72 -15.30 11.92
C SER A 144 -2.45 -15.77 13.18
N GLU A 145 -2.67 -17.08 13.31
CA GLU A 145 -3.22 -17.72 14.51
C GLU A 145 -2.28 -17.54 15.71
N LYS A 146 -0.98 -17.76 15.49
CA LYS A 146 0.04 -17.52 16.51
C LYS A 146 0.06 -16.08 16.98
N LEU A 147 -0.06 -15.11 16.07
CA LEU A 147 -0.15 -13.69 16.41
C LEU A 147 -1.37 -13.41 17.29
N LEU A 148 -2.55 -13.92 16.94
CA LEU A 148 -3.79 -13.72 17.69
C LEU A 148 -3.73 -14.37 19.08
N SER A 149 -3.19 -15.59 19.20
CA SER A 149 -3.09 -16.32 20.46
C SER A 149 -2.04 -15.77 21.43
N SER A 150 -1.06 -15.04 20.92
CA SER A 150 0.04 -14.48 21.73
C SER A 150 -0.22 -13.05 22.23
N ILE A 151 -1.41 -12.48 21.96
CA ILE A 151 -1.71 -11.11 22.36
C ILE A 151 -1.81 -10.99 23.87
N GLU A 152 -0.90 -10.20 24.41
CA GLU A 152 -0.82 -9.88 25.83
C GLU A 152 -0.43 -8.43 26.02
N SER A 153 -1.25 -7.65 26.72
CA SER A 153 -0.98 -6.26 27.06
C SER A 153 -1.89 -5.79 28.21
N LYS A 154 -1.59 -4.60 28.75
CA LYS A 154 -2.50 -3.95 29.72
C LYS A 154 -3.88 -3.61 29.13
N ASN A 155 -4.01 -3.61 27.81
CA ASN A 155 -5.26 -3.33 27.07
C ASN A 155 -5.55 -4.48 26.11
N GLN A 156 -5.46 -5.70 26.61
CA GLN A 156 -5.50 -6.92 25.81
C GLN A 156 -6.74 -6.99 24.89
N GLN A 157 -7.93 -6.71 25.42
CA GLN A 157 -9.19 -6.75 24.62
C GLN A 157 -9.17 -5.75 23.46
N ARG A 158 -8.65 -4.54 23.70
CA ARG A 158 -8.48 -3.54 22.66
C ARG A 158 -7.50 -3.98 21.58
N ASP A 159 -6.32 -4.44 22.01
CA ASP A 159 -5.23 -4.80 21.11
C ASP A 159 -5.59 -6.06 20.32
N TYR A 160 -6.28 -7.00 20.94
CA TYR A 160 -6.86 -8.17 20.28
C TYR A 160 -7.90 -7.76 19.23
N CYS A 161 -8.84 -6.89 19.57
CA CYS A 161 -9.85 -6.39 18.64
C CYS A 161 -9.22 -5.69 17.43
N ILE A 162 -8.20 -4.85 17.66
CA ILE A 162 -7.48 -4.17 16.58
C ILE A 162 -6.86 -5.18 15.60
N ILE A 163 -6.14 -6.18 16.09
CA ILE A 163 -5.45 -7.16 15.25
C ILE A 163 -6.45 -8.08 14.56
N THR A 164 -7.51 -8.50 15.25
CA THR A 164 -8.60 -9.29 14.67
C THR A 164 -9.26 -8.57 13.49
N LEU A 165 -9.58 -7.27 13.64
CA LEU A 165 -10.16 -6.48 12.55
C LEU A 165 -9.19 -6.27 11.39
N LEU A 166 -7.90 -6.06 11.66
CA LEU A 166 -6.89 -5.93 10.61
C LEU A 166 -6.75 -7.23 9.80
N LEU A 167 -6.75 -8.39 10.45
CA LEU A 167 -6.59 -9.70 9.81
C LEU A 167 -7.85 -10.23 9.13
N ASN A 168 -9.03 -9.92 9.64
CA ASN A 168 -10.29 -10.43 9.06
C ASN A 168 -10.92 -9.47 8.04
N CYS A 169 -10.86 -8.15 8.30
CA CYS A 169 -11.52 -7.15 7.48
C CYS A 169 -10.55 -6.43 6.52
N GLY A 170 -9.25 -6.60 6.70
CA GLY A 170 -8.24 -5.95 5.87
C GLY A 170 -8.31 -4.42 5.88
N LEU A 171 -8.68 -3.80 7.01
CA LEU A 171 -8.82 -2.37 7.14
C LEU A 171 -7.50 -1.62 6.86
N ARG A 172 -7.59 -0.44 6.22
CA ARG A 172 -6.46 0.48 6.22
C ARG A 172 -6.27 1.04 7.63
N LEU A 173 -5.03 1.36 8.00
CA LEU A 173 -4.73 1.93 9.31
C LEU A 173 -5.55 3.18 9.63
N SER A 174 -5.72 4.08 8.67
CA SER A 174 -6.55 5.30 8.83
C SER A 174 -8.03 4.99 8.97
N GLU A 175 -8.53 3.94 8.30
CA GLU A 175 -9.90 3.46 8.43
C GLU A 175 -10.16 2.92 9.83
N LEU A 176 -9.26 2.05 10.33
CA LEU A 176 -9.36 1.49 11.67
C LEU A 176 -9.37 2.58 12.75
N VAL A 177 -8.43 3.53 12.68
CA VAL A 177 -8.34 4.63 13.63
C VAL A 177 -9.55 5.56 13.55
N GLY A 178 -10.10 5.75 12.35
CA GLY A 178 -11.27 6.60 12.10
C GLY A 178 -12.59 6.04 12.62
N LEU A 179 -12.68 4.76 12.97
CA LEU A 179 -13.92 4.11 13.40
C LEU A 179 -14.53 4.79 14.63
N ASN A 180 -15.83 4.92 14.59
CA ASN A 180 -16.67 5.35 15.72
C ASN A 180 -17.53 4.19 16.25
N ILE A 181 -18.03 4.31 17.46
CA ILE A 181 -18.92 3.31 18.05
C ILE A 181 -20.18 3.13 17.17
N GLY A 182 -20.74 4.23 16.67
CA GLY A 182 -21.93 4.21 15.80
C GLY A 182 -21.70 3.65 14.39
N ASP A 183 -20.46 3.31 14.03
CA ASP A 183 -20.16 2.65 12.76
C ASP A 183 -20.30 1.11 12.87
N TYR A 184 -20.38 0.58 14.10
CA TYR A 184 -20.62 -0.84 14.37
C TYR A 184 -22.09 -1.11 14.63
N SER A 185 -22.64 -2.11 13.96
CA SER A 185 -23.99 -2.64 14.20
C SER A 185 -23.89 -4.14 14.48
N GLU A 186 -24.12 -4.51 15.74
CA GLU A 186 -24.13 -5.93 16.15
C GLU A 186 -25.28 -6.67 15.49
N ASN A 187 -26.49 -6.12 15.52
CA ASN A 187 -27.67 -6.76 14.95
C ASN A 187 -27.57 -6.99 13.45
N ALA A 188 -27.02 -6.02 12.70
CA ALA A 188 -26.81 -6.14 11.27
C ALA A 188 -25.51 -6.88 10.94
N ARG A 189 -24.65 -7.15 11.93
CA ARG A 189 -23.32 -7.75 11.78
C ARG A 189 -22.44 -6.97 10.80
N THR A 190 -22.48 -5.63 10.89
CA THR A 190 -21.78 -4.75 9.94
C THR A 190 -20.88 -3.74 10.61
N LEU A 191 -19.88 -3.31 9.85
CA LEU A 191 -19.01 -2.20 10.19
C LEU A 191 -18.93 -1.24 9.01
N ARG A 192 -19.35 0.01 9.23
CA ARG A 192 -19.27 1.08 8.25
C ARG A 192 -17.87 1.69 8.26
N VAL A 193 -17.26 1.83 7.09
CA VAL A 193 -15.89 2.27 6.95
C VAL A 193 -15.79 3.39 5.92
N PHE A 194 -15.06 4.45 6.27
CA PHE A 194 -14.80 5.59 5.39
C PHE A 194 -13.39 5.52 4.80
N GLY A 195 -13.30 5.42 3.49
CA GLY A 195 -12.05 5.38 2.74
C GLY A 195 -11.57 6.75 2.28
N LYS A 196 -10.57 6.76 1.40
CA LYS A 196 -10.04 7.99 0.79
C LYS A 196 -11.15 8.74 0.04
N GLY A 197 -11.26 10.05 0.30
CA GLY A 197 -12.28 10.91 -0.32
C GLY A 197 -13.68 10.71 0.25
N GLN A 198 -13.79 10.28 1.51
CA GLN A 198 -15.07 10.07 2.22
C GLN A 198 -15.98 9.01 1.57
N LYS A 199 -15.40 8.12 0.75
CA LYS A 199 -16.17 7.00 0.19
C LYS A 199 -16.48 5.99 1.28
N GLU A 200 -17.76 5.77 1.50
CA GLU A 200 -18.30 4.82 2.46
C GLU A 200 -18.35 3.41 1.84
N ARG A 201 -18.06 2.39 2.67
CA ARG A 201 -18.38 1.00 2.38
C ARG A 201 -18.81 0.27 3.64
N ILE A 202 -19.62 -0.74 3.48
CA ILE A 202 -20.07 -1.61 4.57
C ILE A 202 -19.27 -2.91 4.50
N LEU A 203 -18.73 -3.33 5.63
CA LEU A 203 -18.09 -4.63 5.82
C LEU A 203 -19.00 -5.52 6.65
N TYR A 204 -19.20 -6.76 6.23
CA TYR A 204 -19.88 -7.78 7.01
C TYR A 204 -18.86 -8.45 7.95
N LEU A 205 -19.27 -8.62 9.20
CA LEU A 205 -18.41 -9.13 10.26
C LEU A 205 -18.71 -10.61 10.54
N ASN A 206 -17.64 -11.40 10.69
CA ASN A 206 -17.73 -12.76 11.22
C ASN A 206 -17.82 -12.75 12.76
N ASP A 207 -18.10 -13.92 13.36
CA ASP A 207 -18.28 -14.07 14.80
C ASP A 207 -17.05 -13.64 15.60
N ALA A 208 -15.85 -13.91 15.10
CA ALA A 208 -14.61 -13.50 15.75
C ALA A 208 -14.48 -11.97 15.87
N CYS A 209 -14.84 -11.24 14.81
CA CYS A 209 -14.83 -9.77 14.84
C CYS A 209 -15.88 -9.21 15.79
N ILE A 210 -17.09 -9.77 15.79
CA ILE A 210 -18.19 -9.36 16.68
C ILE A 210 -17.81 -9.59 18.13
N ALA A 211 -17.35 -10.78 18.48
CA ALA A 211 -16.89 -11.12 19.82
C ALA A 211 -15.77 -10.17 20.29
N ALA A 212 -14.76 -9.93 19.44
CA ALA A 212 -13.63 -9.05 19.76
C ALA A 212 -14.07 -7.60 20.00
N ILE A 213 -15.01 -7.07 19.20
CA ILE A 213 -15.55 -5.72 19.40
C ILE A 213 -16.33 -5.67 20.71
N ASN A 214 -17.23 -6.61 20.95
CA ASN A 214 -18.06 -6.64 22.15
C ASN A 214 -17.24 -6.76 23.42
N ASP A 215 -16.23 -7.62 23.44
CA ASP A 215 -15.35 -7.77 24.60
C ASP A 215 -14.52 -6.51 24.85
N TYR A 216 -14.09 -5.82 23.81
CA TYR A 216 -13.45 -4.53 23.99
C TYR A 216 -14.43 -3.47 24.50
N LEU A 217 -15.66 -3.39 23.99
CA LEU A 217 -16.66 -2.42 24.42
C LEU A 217 -17.00 -2.55 25.90
N LYS A 218 -16.98 -3.77 26.48
CA LYS A 218 -17.20 -4.00 27.93
C LYS A 218 -16.14 -3.31 28.80
N VAL A 219 -14.90 -3.23 28.33
CA VAL A 219 -13.75 -2.66 29.07
C VAL A 219 -13.30 -1.30 28.54
N ARG A 220 -13.94 -0.80 27.49
CA ARG A 220 -13.60 0.49 26.88
C ARG A 220 -13.70 1.60 27.92
N PRO A 221 -12.70 2.50 28.02
CA PRO A 221 -12.73 3.60 28.97
C PRO A 221 -14.02 4.44 28.85
N LYS A 222 -14.60 4.77 29.98
CA LYS A 222 -15.76 5.66 30.06
C LYS A 222 -15.28 7.11 30.02
N SER A 223 -16.11 7.99 29.44
CA SER A 223 -15.86 9.45 29.38
C SER A 223 -14.53 9.85 28.67
N PRO A 224 -14.23 9.34 27.48
CA PRO A 224 -13.10 9.83 26.70
C PRO A 224 -13.35 11.25 26.16
N VAL A 225 -12.24 11.95 25.81
CA VAL A 225 -12.32 13.28 25.17
C VAL A 225 -13.10 13.22 23.85
N GLU A 226 -12.93 12.11 23.11
CA GLU A 226 -13.72 11.84 21.89
C GLU A 226 -14.66 10.65 22.15
N PRO A 227 -15.88 10.90 22.67
CA PRO A 227 -16.81 9.84 23.11
C PRO A 227 -17.22 8.89 21.99
N ASN A 228 -17.26 9.38 20.76
CA ASN A 228 -17.69 8.58 19.60
C ASN A 228 -16.58 7.65 19.06
N ALA A 229 -15.30 7.93 19.36
CA ALA A 229 -14.21 7.13 18.83
C ALA A 229 -14.27 5.68 19.33
N LEU A 230 -14.21 4.69 18.43
CA LEU A 230 -14.23 3.28 18.84
C LEU A 230 -12.98 2.96 19.68
N PHE A 231 -11.78 3.23 19.15
CA PHE A 231 -10.53 2.89 19.82
C PHE A 231 -9.94 4.07 20.57
N ILE A 232 -9.77 3.90 21.88
CA ILE A 232 -9.30 4.91 22.82
C ILE A 232 -7.89 4.58 23.33
N SER A 233 -7.06 5.62 23.43
CA SER A 233 -5.79 5.55 24.12
C SER A 233 -6.02 5.51 25.64
N SER A 234 -5.36 4.61 26.33
CA SER A 234 -5.37 4.54 27.81
C SER A 234 -4.10 5.15 28.44
N HIS A 235 -3.44 6.08 27.73
CA HIS A 235 -2.21 6.68 28.24
C HIS A 235 -2.52 7.90 29.09
N ALA A 236 -2.06 7.87 30.36
CA ALA A 236 -2.13 8.95 31.34
C ALA A 236 -3.26 9.99 31.12
N ASN A 237 -4.23 10.10 31.94
CA ASN A 237 -5.29 11.11 32.02
C ASN A 237 -5.89 11.67 30.70
N ASN A 238 -5.44 11.21 29.54
CA ASN A 238 -5.87 11.70 28.22
C ASN A 238 -6.45 10.57 27.38
N LEU A 239 -7.76 10.32 27.57
CA LEU A 239 -8.52 9.29 26.86
C LEU A 239 -8.96 9.78 25.49
N THR A 240 -8.00 9.92 24.58
CA THR A 240 -8.23 10.35 23.19
C THR A 240 -8.31 9.16 22.22
N ARG A 241 -8.81 9.41 21.01
CA ARG A 241 -8.74 8.46 19.90
C ARG A 241 -7.30 7.96 19.70
N LEU A 242 -7.14 6.67 19.41
CA LEU A 242 -5.82 6.13 19.05
C LEU A 242 -5.28 6.81 17.80
N SER A 243 -4.00 7.17 17.83
CA SER A 243 -3.30 7.65 16.62
C SER A 243 -2.79 6.49 15.77
N ASN A 244 -2.56 6.74 14.46
CA ASN A 244 -1.95 5.78 13.54
C ASN A 244 -0.65 5.21 14.11
N ARG A 245 0.21 6.08 14.67
CA ARG A 245 1.50 5.65 15.24
C ARG A 245 1.33 4.73 16.45
N ARG A 246 0.30 4.96 17.27
CA ARG A 246 0.03 4.09 18.42
C ARG A 246 -0.42 2.71 17.97
N VAL A 247 -1.29 2.61 16.97
CA VAL A 247 -1.70 1.32 16.39
C VAL A 247 -0.52 0.59 15.76
N GLN A 248 0.36 1.30 15.04
CA GLN A 248 1.58 0.70 14.49
C GLN A 248 2.45 0.09 15.60
N ARG A 249 2.66 0.81 16.71
CA ARG A 249 3.42 0.27 17.85
C ARG A 249 2.75 -0.94 18.49
N ILE A 250 1.41 -0.92 18.66
CA ILE A 250 0.67 -2.09 19.14
C ILE A 250 0.96 -3.31 18.26
N VAL A 251 0.85 -3.16 16.94
CA VAL A 251 1.12 -4.27 16.01
C VAL A 251 2.57 -4.73 16.10
N GLU A 252 3.54 -3.81 16.15
CA GLU A 252 4.96 -4.11 16.30
C GLU A 252 5.25 -4.88 17.60
N ASP A 253 4.68 -4.44 18.73
CA ASP A 253 4.84 -5.06 20.03
C ASP A 253 4.27 -6.50 20.04
N GLN A 254 3.08 -6.71 19.46
CA GLN A 254 2.46 -8.03 19.41
C GLN A 254 3.19 -8.97 18.42
N LEU A 255 3.66 -8.49 17.29
CA LEU A 255 4.52 -9.27 16.38
C LEU A 255 5.82 -9.71 17.07
N LYS A 256 6.40 -8.83 17.90
CA LYS A 256 7.59 -9.17 18.68
C LYS A 256 7.29 -10.28 19.71
N ARG A 257 6.16 -10.21 20.40
CA ARG A 257 5.72 -11.24 21.35
C ARG A 257 5.47 -12.58 20.67
N ALA A 258 4.86 -12.56 19.49
CA ALA A 258 4.63 -13.76 18.68
C ALA A 258 5.92 -14.35 18.07
N GLY A 259 7.09 -13.69 18.23
CA GLY A 259 8.34 -14.11 17.60
C GLY A 259 8.39 -13.88 16.08
N LEU A 260 7.60 -12.92 15.57
CA LEU A 260 7.44 -12.63 14.14
C LEU A 260 8.12 -11.30 13.70
N SER A 261 8.94 -10.69 14.57
CA SER A 261 9.58 -9.37 14.29
C SER A 261 10.43 -9.35 13.01
N ASN A 262 11.14 -10.45 12.73
CA ASN A 262 12.09 -10.53 11.61
C ASN A 262 11.41 -10.66 10.24
N MET A 263 10.10 -10.86 10.19
CA MET A 263 9.35 -10.98 8.93
C MET A 263 9.10 -9.63 8.26
N GLY A 264 9.36 -8.53 8.98
CA GLY A 264 9.14 -7.17 8.49
C GLY A 264 7.67 -6.89 8.17
N ILE A 265 6.75 -7.46 8.95
CA ILE A 265 5.31 -7.22 8.85
C ILE A 265 4.97 -5.85 9.44
N SER A 266 4.03 -5.17 8.82
CA SER A 266 3.49 -3.87 9.25
C SER A 266 1.96 -3.90 9.18
N THR A 267 1.28 -2.88 9.69
CA THR A 267 -0.19 -2.77 9.58
C THR A 267 -0.68 -2.89 8.13
N HIS A 268 0.05 -2.32 7.17
CA HIS A 268 -0.29 -2.47 5.76
C HIS A 268 -0.12 -3.92 5.26
N LYS A 269 0.90 -4.62 5.75
CA LYS A 269 1.12 -6.03 5.40
C LYS A 269 0.14 -6.98 6.09
N LEU A 270 -0.42 -6.62 7.26
CA LEU A 270 -1.55 -7.36 7.84
C LEU A 270 -2.80 -7.27 6.95
N ARG A 271 -3.02 -6.15 6.27
CA ARG A 271 -4.07 -6.05 5.24
C ARG A 271 -3.75 -6.94 4.02
N HIS A 272 -2.49 -7.05 3.61
CA HIS A 272 -2.09 -8.03 2.59
C HIS A 272 -2.34 -9.46 3.07
N THR A 273 -2.01 -9.77 4.32
CA THR A 273 -2.32 -11.05 4.96
C THR A 273 -3.82 -11.35 4.89
N ALA A 274 -4.67 -10.41 5.32
CA ALA A 274 -6.12 -10.57 5.25
C ALA A 274 -6.60 -10.91 3.82
N ALA A 275 -6.09 -10.18 2.84
CA ALA A 275 -6.43 -10.41 1.45
C ALA A 275 -6.01 -11.80 0.94
N THR A 276 -4.77 -12.20 1.27
CA THR A 276 -4.23 -13.51 0.88
C THR A 276 -5.00 -14.64 1.55
N LEU A 277 -5.26 -14.54 2.86
CA LEU A 277 -6.02 -15.57 3.58
C LEU A 277 -7.46 -15.70 3.07
N LEU A 278 -8.14 -14.57 2.78
CA LEU A 278 -9.48 -14.60 2.20
C LEU A 278 -9.48 -15.23 0.79
N TYR A 279 -8.46 -14.98 0.00
CA TYR A 279 -8.33 -15.55 -1.33
C TYR A 279 -7.99 -17.04 -1.28
N GLU A 280 -6.95 -17.43 -0.55
CA GLU A 280 -6.41 -18.78 -0.55
C GLU A 280 -7.27 -19.78 0.25
N TYR A 281 -7.74 -19.38 1.43
CA TYR A 281 -8.51 -20.25 2.33
C TYR A 281 -10.01 -19.98 2.32
N GLY A 282 -10.40 -18.71 2.15
CA GLY A 282 -11.81 -18.32 2.04
C GLY A 282 -12.40 -18.54 0.64
N HIS A 283 -11.55 -18.79 -0.36
CA HIS A 283 -11.93 -18.94 -1.76
C HIS A 283 -12.79 -17.78 -2.30
N VAL A 284 -12.56 -16.59 -1.77
CA VAL A 284 -13.28 -15.37 -2.14
C VAL A 284 -12.87 -14.95 -3.54
N ASP A 285 -13.83 -14.69 -4.40
CA ASP A 285 -13.57 -14.16 -5.75
C ASP A 285 -12.81 -12.84 -5.70
N LEU A 286 -11.93 -12.63 -6.68
CA LEU A 286 -11.06 -11.45 -6.75
C LEU A 286 -11.85 -10.13 -6.83
N MET A 287 -13.01 -10.13 -7.49
CA MET A 287 -13.86 -8.93 -7.59
C MET A 287 -14.51 -8.62 -6.23
N VAL A 288 -14.98 -9.64 -5.53
CA VAL A 288 -15.52 -9.52 -4.16
C VAL A 288 -14.42 -9.04 -3.21
N LEU A 289 -13.21 -9.63 -3.32
CA LEU A 289 -12.06 -9.21 -2.51
C LEU A 289 -11.70 -7.74 -2.75
N LYS A 290 -11.76 -7.26 -4.00
CA LYS A 290 -11.57 -5.85 -4.35
C LYS A 290 -12.58 -4.94 -3.64
N GLU A 291 -13.85 -5.32 -3.61
CA GLU A 291 -14.90 -4.55 -2.93
C GLU A 291 -14.70 -4.52 -1.42
N VAL A 292 -14.48 -5.67 -0.80
CA VAL A 292 -14.22 -5.81 0.64
C VAL A 292 -13.03 -4.94 1.06
N LEU A 293 -11.94 -4.99 0.29
CA LEU A 293 -10.75 -4.19 0.58
C LEU A 293 -10.91 -2.71 0.18
N GLY A 294 -11.84 -2.36 -0.70
CA GLY A 294 -11.99 -0.99 -1.22
C GLY A 294 -10.78 -0.56 -2.07
N HIS A 295 -10.33 -1.42 -2.97
CA HIS A 295 -9.28 -1.10 -3.93
C HIS A 295 -9.86 -0.33 -5.13
N VAL A 296 -9.32 0.85 -5.40
CA VAL A 296 -9.71 1.66 -6.56
C VAL A 296 -9.17 1.08 -7.87
N ASN A 297 -7.99 0.43 -7.83
CA ASN A 297 -7.31 -0.17 -8.98
C ASN A 297 -7.26 -1.69 -8.88
N ILE A 298 -7.60 -2.39 -9.97
CA ILE A 298 -7.47 -3.85 -10.11
C ILE A 298 -6.01 -4.29 -9.93
N GLY A 299 -5.04 -3.50 -10.41
CA GLY A 299 -3.62 -3.80 -10.27
C GLY A 299 -3.14 -4.00 -8.83
N THR A 300 -3.79 -3.37 -7.84
CA THR A 300 -3.48 -3.60 -6.41
C THR A 300 -4.06 -4.90 -5.87
N THR A 301 -5.03 -5.50 -6.56
CA THR A 301 -5.62 -6.79 -6.20
C THR A 301 -4.94 -7.93 -6.97
N GLN A 302 -4.40 -7.67 -8.15
CA GLN A 302 -3.62 -8.63 -8.95
C GLN A 302 -2.33 -9.12 -8.26
N ILE A 303 -1.80 -8.39 -7.28
CA ILE A 303 -0.65 -8.88 -6.48
C ILE A 303 -1.00 -10.15 -5.68
N TYR A 304 -2.27 -10.43 -5.44
CA TYR A 304 -2.73 -11.65 -4.77
C TYR A 304 -2.95 -12.81 -5.74
N THR A 305 -2.88 -12.55 -7.05
CA THR A 305 -3.04 -13.55 -8.11
C THR A 305 -1.72 -14.21 -8.53
N HIS A 306 -0.71 -14.25 -7.70
CA HIS A 306 0.31 -15.27 -7.84
C HIS A 306 -0.38 -16.60 -7.52
N LEU A 307 -1.12 -17.09 -8.55
CA LEU A 307 -1.81 -18.35 -8.53
C LEU A 307 -0.90 -19.42 -7.94
N SER A 308 -1.23 -19.90 -6.77
CA SER A 308 -0.53 -21.02 -6.20
C SER A 308 -0.64 -22.20 -7.18
N ASP A 309 0.32 -23.11 -7.18
CA ASP A 309 0.21 -24.32 -7.99
C ASP A 309 -1.08 -25.11 -7.66
N ARG A 310 -1.59 -24.91 -6.45
CA ARG A 310 -2.88 -25.44 -5.98
C ARG A 310 -4.06 -24.84 -6.75
N ASP A 311 -4.07 -23.52 -6.99
CA ASP A 311 -5.16 -22.87 -7.74
C ASP A 311 -5.13 -23.24 -9.21
N ARG A 312 -3.93 -23.40 -9.79
CA ARG A 312 -3.78 -23.89 -11.18
C ARG A 312 -4.28 -25.33 -11.33
N ARG A 313 -3.97 -26.21 -10.39
CA ARG A 313 -4.49 -27.59 -10.36
C ARG A 313 -6.00 -27.59 -10.21
N ARG A 314 -6.54 -26.81 -9.26
CA ARG A 314 -7.97 -26.69 -9.02
C ARG A 314 -8.72 -26.14 -10.23
N ALA A 315 -8.16 -25.14 -10.93
CA ALA A 315 -8.74 -24.62 -12.17
C ALA A 315 -8.79 -25.70 -13.27
N ALA A 316 -7.74 -26.51 -13.41
CA ALA A 316 -7.74 -27.63 -14.34
C ALA A 316 -8.77 -28.71 -13.96
N GLU A 317 -8.90 -28.99 -12.66
CA GLU A 317 -9.86 -29.96 -12.12
C GLU A 317 -11.32 -29.48 -12.20
N SER A 318 -11.55 -28.15 -12.19
CA SER A 318 -12.89 -27.55 -12.31
C SER A 318 -13.38 -27.41 -13.75
N SER A 319 -12.56 -27.81 -14.76
CA SER A 319 -13.00 -27.79 -16.17
C SER A 319 -14.21 -28.70 -16.35
N PRO A 320 -15.32 -28.21 -16.93
CA PRO A 320 -16.47 -29.05 -17.26
C PRO A 320 -16.15 -30.12 -18.31
N LEU A 321 -14.98 -30.02 -18.96
CA LEU A 321 -14.51 -30.96 -19.98
C LEU A 321 -13.48 -31.97 -19.46
N LYS A 322 -13.16 -31.94 -18.15
CA LYS A 322 -12.10 -32.78 -17.54
C LYS A 322 -12.27 -34.28 -17.76
N ASP A 323 -13.53 -34.75 -17.87
CA ASP A 323 -13.89 -36.16 -18.00
C ASP A 323 -14.17 -36.57 -19.45
N ILE A 324 -14.11 -35.64 -20.42
CA ILE A 324 -14.33 -35.97 -21.84
C ILE A 324 -13.07 -36.60 -22.39
N ARG A 325 -13.13 -37.92 -22.56
CA ARG A 325 -12.10 -38.71 -23.25
C ARG A 325 -12.49 -38.89 -24.69
N ASN A 326 -11.53 -38.78 -25.60
CA ASN A 326 -11.77 -39.07 -27.00
C ASN A 326 -12.04 -40.57 -27.14
N SER A 327 -13.29 -40.94 -27.42
CA SER A 327 -13.69 -42.32 -27.67
C SER A 327 -13.11 -42.94 -28.96
N SER A 328 -12.45 -42.12 -29.79
CA SER A 328 -11.73 -42.55 -31.00
C SER A 328 -10.27 -42.90 -30.79
N ALA A 329 -9.75 -42.86 -29.56
CA ALA A 329 -8.36 -43.27 -29.24
C ALA A 329 -8.24 -44.79 -29.03
N THR A 330 -9.07 -45.61 -29.66
CA THR A 330 -8.72 -46.98 -30.06
C THR A 330 -7.90 -46.90 -31.34
N TYR A 331 -6.80 -46.16 -31.33
CA TYR A 331 -5.76 -46.41 -32.29
C TYR A 331 -4.99 -47.61 -31.80
N VAL A 332 -5.39 -48.70 -32.35
CA VAL A 332 -4.66 -49.94 -32.57
C VAL A 332 -3.16 -49.70 -32.56
N ARG A 333 -2.51 -50.21 -31.58
CA ARG A 333 -1.15 -50.69 -31.72
C ARG A 333 -1.16 -51.85 -32.66
N HIS A 334 -1.12 -51.59 -33.96
CA HIS A 334 -0.74 -52.57 -34.98
C HIS A 334 0.72 -52.23 -35.34
N GLY A 335 1.54 -53.12 -34.98
CA GLY A 335 2.90 -53.14 -35.43
C GLY A 335 3.79 -53.74 -34.38
N GLU A 336 3.83 -55.05 -34.38
CA GLU A 336 5.00 -55.90 -34.13
C GLU A 336 4.50 -57.25 -33.68
N ASN A 337 4.47 -58.12 -34.63
CA ASN A 337 4.78 -59.54 -34.62
C ASN A 337 3.98 -60.19 -35.77
N ASP A 338 4.72 -60.48 -36.79
CA ASP A 338 4.86 -61.85 -37.22
C ASP A 338 5.87 -61.89 -38.38
N ALA A 339 7.00 -62.42 -38.05
CA ALA A 339 7.93 -63.03 -38.97
C ALA A 339 7.43 -64.43 -39.22
N ASP A 340 7.76 -64.88 -40.40
CA ASP A 340 7.87 -66.28 -40.84
C ASP A 340 6.61 -67.13 -40.93
N VAL A 341 6.29 -67.49 -42.13
CA VAL A 341 6.33 -68.90 -42.60
C VAL A 341 6.28 -68.91 -44.12
N ASP A 342 7.33 -69.45 -44.69
CA ASP A 342 7.47 -69.98 -46.01
C ASP A 342 6.37 -71.04 -46.34
N ALA A 343 6.01 -71.17 -47.61
CA ALA A 343 5.94 -72.36 -48.37
C ALA A 343 5.16 -72.13 -49.65
N ASP A 344 5.89 -72.23 -50.74
CA ASP A 344 5.75 -73.22 -51.79
C ASP A 344 4.32 -73.47 -52.27
N ASP A 345 4.01 -73.27 -53.52
CA ASP A 345 4.01 -74.15 -54.64
C ASP A 345 3.29 -73.57 -55.87
N ASN A 346 3.94 -73.68 -56.88
CA ASN A 346 3.61 -73.67 -58.31
C ASN A 346 2.46 -74.65 -58.72
N PRO A 347 1.89 -74.64 -59.92
CA PRO A 347 2.49 -74.19 -61.20
C PRO A 347 1.80 -73.01 -61.87
#